data_9008bf19a738e23489504d7e70214e25
#
_entry.id   9008bf19a738e23489504d7e70214e25
#
_cell.length_a   1.000
_cell.length_b   1.000
_cell.length_c   1.000
_cell.angle_alpha   90.00
_cell.angle_beta   90.00
_cell.angle_gamma   90.00
#
_symmetry.space_group_name_H-M   'P 1'
#
loop_
_entity.id
_entity.type
_entity.pdbx_description
1 polymer ?
#
loop_
_entity_poly.entity_id
_entity_poly.type
_entity_poly.pdbx_seq_one_letter_code
_entity_poly.pdbx_strand_id
1 'polypeptide(L)'
;MATRTAFGAVFVYVDMSETDRFPIPAAAGTIAGIGAWLLGYLVTYLVTIDEIESDLLAQGLQLFAADAAAWKLVGWLFYNAHNVAVRVSRGPFTPNSGNFVAADDGTLWILYLVPPVSVIAAGALVTWRRRTALRSAGDAVVGGSTVLVGYLLLSIVGVTAFSVGLGGETLRPDPITAVLLAGVVYPLLFGSIGGLLAWFVAD
;
A
#
# COMPACT_ATOMS: atom_id res chain seq x y z
N MET A 1 -72.73 -26.75 -1.05
CA MET A 1 -72.16 -25.78 -0.09
C MET A 1 -70.67 -26.08 0.00
N ALA A 2 -69.85 -25.35 -0.72
CA ALA A 2 -68.43 -25.61 -0.90
C ALA A 2 -67.64 -24.48 -0.27
N THR A 3 -66.97 -24.77 0.85
CA THR A 3 -66.06 -23.87 1.53
C THR A 3 -64.67 -23.94 0.85
N ARG A 4 -64.31 -22.85 0.15
CA ARG A 4 -62.95 -22.63 -0.35
C ARG A 4 -62.12 -22.02 0.76
N THR A 5 -61.17 -22.76 1.28
CA THR A 5 -60.08 -22.24 2.12
C THR A 5 -58.99 -21.66 1.22
N ALA A 6 -58.87 -20.34 1.20
CA ALA A 6 -57.77 -19.63 0.53
C ALA A 6 -56.56 -19.73 1.45
N PHE A 7 -55.53 -20.48 1.01
CA PHE A 7 -54.17 -20.46 1.59
C PHE A 7 -53.48 -19.20 1.06
N GLY A 8 -53.50 -18.11 1.85
CA GLY A 8 -52.74 -16.93 1.58
C GLY A 8 -51.26 -17.14 1.89
N ALA A 9 -50.47 -17.40 0.88
CA ALA A 9 -49.03 -17.31 1.02
C ALA A 9 -48.61 -15.87 1.27
N VAL A 10 -48.22 -15.55 2.48
CA VAL A 10 -47.59 -14.28 2.83
C VAL A 10 -46.15 -14.35 2.34
N PHE A 11 -45.92 -13.84 1.15
CA PHE A 11 -44.56 -13.54 0.71
C PHE A 11 -44.11 -12.31 1.51
N VAL A 12 -43.30 -12.52 2.54
CA VAL A 12 -42.53 -11.45 3.16
C VAL A 12 -41.46 -11.03 2.14
N TYR A 13 -41.76 -10.02 1.37
CA TYR A 13 -40.75 -9.27 0.63
C TYR A 13 -39.87 -8.57 1.68
N VAL A 14 -38.71 -9.12 1.97
CA VAL A 14 -37.68 -8.36 2.67
C VAL A 14 -37.15 -7.37 1.66
N ASP A 15 -37.76 -6.19 1.64
CA ASP A 15 -37.20 -5.01 0.96
C ASP A 15 -35.92 -4.62 1.71
N MET A 16 -34.81 -5.19 1.29
CA MET A 16 -33.49 -4.72 1.72
C MET A 16 -33.24 -3.40 0.99
N SER A 17 -33.83 -2.34 1.51
CA SER A 17 -33.63 -0.99 1.03
C SER A 17 -32.13 -0.70 0.98
N GLU A 18 -31.65 -0.13 -0.14
CA GLU A 18 -30.24 0.29 -0.36
C GLU A 18 -29.70 1.24 0.73
N THR A 19 -30.59 1.79 1.55
CA THR A 19 -30.28 2.68 2.68
C THR A 19 -29.60 2.00 3.86
N ASP A 20 -29.50 0.66 3.88
CA ASP A 20 -28.92 -0.08 5.01
C ASP A 20 -27.44 -0.49 4.81
N ARG A 21 -26.83 -0.11 3.69
CA ARG A 21 -25.42 -0.45 3.43
C ARG A 21 -24.49 0.67 3.90
N PHE A 22 -23.34 0.27 4.49
CA PHE A 22 -22.27 1.22 4.81
C PHE A 22 -21.80 1.92 3.53
N PRO A 23 -21.83 3.26 3.47
CA PRO A 23 -21.37 3.99 2.29
C PRO A 23 -19.84 3.91 2.19
N ILE A 24 -19.34 3.05 1.31
CA ILE A 24 -17.91 2.81 1.12
C ILE A 24 -17.20 4.12 0.73
N PRO A 25 -16.21 4.58 1.50
CA PRO A 25 -15.55 5.88 1.26
C PRO A 25 -14.45 5.77 0.17
N ALA A 26 -14.80 5.25 -1.02
CA ALA A 26 -13.83 4.95 -2.07
C ALA A 26 -12.96 6.15 -2.47
N ALA A 27 -13.56 7.32 -2.70
CA ALA A 27 -12.80 8.52 -3.09
C ALA A 27 -11.86 9.00 -1.97
N ALA A 28 -12.36 9.04 -0.72
CA ALA A 28 -11.54 9.44 0.42
C ALA A 28 -10.40 8.42 0.67
N GLY A 29 -10.70 7.13 0.53
CA GLY A 29 -9.69 6.07 0.63
C GLY A 29 -8.62 6.18 -0.45
N THR A 30 -9.02 6.40 -1.70
CA THR A 30 -8.06 6.59 -2.81
C THR A 30 -7.11 7.77 -2.53
N ILE A 31 -7.65 8.93 -2.12
CA ILE A 31 -6.82 10.11 -1.79
C ILE A 31 -5.90 9.81 -0.60
N ALA A 32 -6.42 9.16 0.45
CA ALA A 32 -5.62 8.80 1.60
C ALA A 32 -4.53 7.77 1.26
N GLY A 33 -4.81 6.83 0.35
CA GLY A 33 -3.83 5.87 -0.15
C GLY A 33 -2.71 6.52 -0.95
N ILE A 34 -3.03 7.49 -1.82
CA ILE A 34 -2.05 8.34 -2.50
C ILE A 34 -1.20 9.09 -1.47
N GLY A 35 -1.84 9.73 -0.49
CA GLY A 35 -1.16 10.46 0.58
C GLY A 35 -0.24 9.59 1.41
N ALA A 36 -0.66 8.37 1.77
CA ALA A 36 0.14 7.41 2.53
C ALA A 36 1.38 6.95 1.76
N TRP A 37 1.24 6.67 0.46
CA TRP A 37 2.35 6.30 -0.40
C TRP A 37 3.39 7.43 -0.51
N LEU A 38 2.92 8.67 -0.79
CA LEU A 38 3.78 9.84 -0.88
C LEU A 38 4.46 10.17 0.44
N LEU A 39 3.73 10.07 1.56
CA LEU A 39 4.28 10.29 2.90
C LEU A 39 5.33 9.24 3.24
N GLY A 40 5.04 7.96 2.97
CA GLY A 40 5.99 6.86 3.18
C GLY A 40 7.27 7.06 2.37
N TYR A 41 7.13 7.42 1.10
CA TYR A 41 8.28 7.77 0.26
C TYR A 41 9.06 8.98 0.80
N LEU A 42 8.37 10.05 1.21
CA LEU A 42 8.99 11.24 1.78
C LEU A 42 9.74 10.92 3.08
N VAL A 43 9.16 10.13 3.97
CA VAL A 43 9.84 9.70 5.20
C VAL A 43 11.09 8.89 4.88
N THR A 44 10.99 7.93 3.93
CA THR A 44 12.15 7.18 3.47
C THR A 44 13.22 8.11 2.93
N TYR A 45 12.84 9.10 2.11
CA TYR A 45 13.75 10.10 1.56
C TYR A 45 14.48 10.87 2.66
N LEU A 46 13.75 11.41 3.64
CA LEU A 46 14.35 12.21 4.72
C LEU A 46 15.26 11.38 5.64
N VAL A 47 14.97 10.09 5.80
CA VAL A 47 15.80 9.20 6.63
C VAL A 47 17.08 8.78 5.92
N THR A 48 17.06 8.65 4.58
CA THR A 48 18.16 7.99 3.84
C THR A 48 18.98 8.93 2.97
N ILE A 49 18.53 10.18 2.73
CA ILE A 49 19.19 11.06 1.77
C ILE A 49 20.63 11.40 2.18
N ASP A 50 20.86 11.67 3.45
CA ASP A 50 22.20 12.00 3.96
C ASP A 50 23.16 10.80 3.84
N GLU A 51 22.65 9.57 4.02
CA GLU A 51 23.42 8.34 3.88
C GLU A 51 23.72 8.04 2.40
N ILE A 52 22.79 8.36 1.49
CA ILE A 52 22.98 8.20 0.04
C ILE A 52 23.99 9.23 -0.48
N GLU A 53 23.97 10.45 0.02
CA GLU A 53 24.90 11.52 -0.36
C GLU A 53 26.26 11.39 0.29
N SER A 54 26.36 10.80 1.48
CA SER A 54 27.61 10.52 2.18
C SER A 54 28.17 9.15 1.79
N ASP A 55 29.02 9.12 0.80
CA ASP A 55 30.00 8.11 0.33
C ASP A 55 29.83 6.58 0.58
N LEU A 56 29.12 6.06 1.56
CA LEU A 56 29.15 4.63 1.90
C LEU A 56 28.04 3.83 1.22
N LEU A 57 26.81 4.28 1.29
CA LEU A 57 25.67 3.70 0.54
C LEU A 57 25.75 4.05 -0.94
N ALA A 58 26.22 5.28 -1.25
CA ALA A 58 26.44 5.75 -2.60
C ALA A 58 27.46 4.88 -3.35
N GLN A 59 28.57 4.48 -2.75
CA GLN A 59 29.53 3.59 -3.40
C GLN A 59 28.94 2.21 -3.72
N GLY A 60 28.15 1.62 -2.83
CA GLY A 60 27.45 0.36 -3.09
C GLY A 60 26.37 0.49 -4.19
N LEU A 61 25.58 1.56 -4.14
CA LEU A 61 24.52 1.80 -5.11
C LEU A 61 25.04 2.39 -6.43
N GLN A 62 26.11 3.20 -6.40
CA GLN A 62 26.79 3.75 -7.58
C GLN A 62 27.52 2.69 -8.40
N LEU A 63 28.01 1.62 -7.79
CA LEU A 63 28.53 0.46 -8.52
C LEU A 63 27.46 -0.17 -9.43
N PHE A 64 26.18 -0.04 -9.07
CA PHE A 64 25.05 -0.56 -9.84
C PHE A 64 24.34 0.49 -10.70
N ALA A 65 24.50 1.78 -10.41
CA ALA A 65 23.76 2.86 -11.07
C ALA A 65 24.45 4.23 -10.91
N ALA A 66 25.69 4.34 -11.41
CA ALA A 66 26.53 5.55 -11.27
C ALA A 66 25.85 6.86 -11.72
N ASP A 67 24.88 6.79 -12.65
CA ASP A 67 24.12 7.94 -13.16
C ASP A 67 22.69 8.04 -12.58
N ALA A 68 22.35 7.24 -11.57
CA ALA A 68 21.02 7.29 -10.97
C ALA A 68 20.88 8.52 -10.07
N ALA A 69 19.87 9.34 -10.32
CA ALA A 69 19.51 10.41 -9.41
C ALA A 69 19.13 9.85 -8.02
N ALA A 70 19.59 10.50 -6.95
CA ALA A 70 19.40 10.04 -5.55
C ALA A 70 17.93 9.68 -5.21
N TRP A 71 16.98 10.46 -5.71
CA TRP A 71 15.55 10.18 -5.48
C TRP A 71 15.08 8.82 -6.03
N LYS A 72 15.69 8.30 -7.10
CA LYS A 72 15.39 6.96 -7.62
C LYS A 72 15.93 5.87 -6.72
N LEU A 73 17.12 6.08 -6.15
CA LEU A 73 17.74 5.16 -5.19
C LEU A 73 16.91 5.10 -3.90
N VAL A 74 16.44 6.25 -3.41
CA VAL A 74 15.45 6.29 -2.31
C VAL A 74 14.19 5.51 -2.67
N GLY A 75 13.70 5.61 -3.90
CA GLY A 75 12.58 4.82 -4.39
C GLY A 75 12.83 3.31 -4.30
N TRP A 76 14.07 2.85 -4.57
CA TRP A 76 14.44 1.45 -4.41
C TRP A 76 14.39 1.02 -2.94
N LEU A 77 14.92 1.84 -2.01
CA LEU A 77 14.83 1.57 -0.56
C LEU A 77 13.39 1.54 -0.09
N PHE A 78 12.54 2.45 -0.57
CA PHE A 78 11.12 2.45 -0.27
C PHE A 78 10.41 1.17 -0.72
N TYR A 79 10.71 0.65 -1.92
CA TYR A 79 10.20 -0.65 -2.35
C TYR A 79 10.81 -1.81 -1.57
N ASN A 80 12.10 -1.75 -1.22
CA ASN A 80 12.73 -2.74 -0.36
C ASN A 80 12.06 -2.80 1.03
N ALA A 81 11.59 -1.67 1.56
CA ALA A 81 10.80 -1.61 2.79
C ALA A 81 9.46 -2.35 2.70
N HIS A 82 8.95 -2.60 1.48
CA HIS A 82 7.80 -3.47 1.24
C HIS A 82 8.21 -4.92 0.90
N ASN A 83 9.46 -5.30 1.11
CA ASN A 83 10.04 -6.59 0.68
C ASN A 83 9.99 -6.82 -0.84
N VAL A 84 10.00 -5.75 -1.61
CA VAL A 84 10.10 -5.78 -3.07
C VAL A 84 11.56 -5.59 -3.47
N ALA A 85 12.15 -6.59 -4.12
CA ALA A 85 13.53 -6.51 -4.57
C ALA A 85 13.68 -5.64 -5.82
N VAL A 86 14.86 -5.03 -6.00
CA VAL A 86 15.28 -4.39 -7.25
C VAL A 86 15.88 -5.44 -8.17
N ARG A 87 15.46 -5.45 -9.43
CA ARG A 87 15.93 -6.42 -10.45
C ARG A 87 16.60 -5.74 -11.63
N VAL A 88 17.60 -6.43 -12.17
CA VAL A 88 18.19 -6.14 -13.48
C VAL A 88 17.37 -6.86 -14.56
N SER A 89 16.99 -6.15 -15.61
CA SER A 89 16.16 -6.70 -16.72
C SER A 89 17.01 -7.48 -17.71
N ARG A 90 17.60 -8.59 -17.27
CA ARG A 90 18.38 -9.53 -18.14
C ARG A 90 17.60 -10.79 -18.53
N GLY A 91 16.29 -10.79 -18.37
CA GLY A 91 15.44 -11.96 -18.62
C GLY A 91 14.87 -12.56 -17.34
N PRO A 92 13.92 -13.51 -17.47
CA PRO A 92 13.10 -13.98 -16.35
C PRO A 92 13.85 -14.82 -15.30
N PHE A 93 15.10 -15.20 -15.54
CA PHE A 93 15.86 -16.13 -14.69
C PHE A 93 17.20 -15.58 -14.18
N THR A 94 17.45 -14.28 -14.28
CA THR A 94 18.71 -13.72 -13.75
C THR A 94 18.61 -13.51 -12.25
N PRO A 95 19.51 -14.09 -11.42
CA PRO A 95 19.44 -14.06 -9.97
C PRO A 95 19.87 -12.72 -9.33
N ASN A 96 20.15 -11.68 -10.10
CA ASN A 96 20.58 -10.39 -9.57
C ASN A 96 19.37 -9.52 -9.16
N SER A 97 18.71 -9.94 -8.09
CA SER A 97 17.75 -9.10 -7.36
C SER A 97 18.33 -8.77 -5.98
N GLY A 98 18.31 -7.49 -5.60
CA GLY A 98 18.80 -7.03 -4.30
C GLY A 98 17.70 -6.39 -3.46
N ASN A 99 17.69 -6.70 -2.17
CA ASN A 99 17.01 -5.92 -1.16
C ASN A 99 18.09 -5.27 -0.29
N PHE A 100 18.36 -4.00 -0.53
CA PHE A 100 19.42 -3.25 0.15
C PHE A 100 19.11 -3.04 1.64
N VAL A 101 17.83 -2.90 2.01
CA VAL A 101 17.40 -2.81 3.41
C VAL A 101 17.66 -4.11 4.16
N ALA A 102 17.45 -5.26 3.51
CA ALA A 102 17.72 -6.57 4.12
C ALA A 102 19.21 -6.90 4.15
N ALA A 103 20.02 -6.30 3.29
CA ALA A 103 21.47 -6.53 3.20
C ALA A 103 22.27 -5.58 4.11
N ASP A 104 21.61 -4.57 4.70
CA ASP A 104 22.24 -3.63 5.60
C ASP A 104 22.34 -4.18 7.03
N ASP A 105 23.53 -4.19 7.59
CA ASP A 105 23.78 -4.58 8.98
C ASP A 105 23.59 -3.40 9.96
N GLY A 106 23.18 -2.23 9.48
CA GLY A 106 23.07 -0.99 10.24
C GLY A 106 21.63 -0.65 10.67
N THR A 107 21.18 0.55 10.33
CA THR A 107 19.93 1.14 10.82
C THR A 107 18.77 1.10 9.82
N LEU A 108 18.99 0.69 8.57
CA LEU A 108 17.98 0.71 7.52
C LEU A 108 16.77 -0.19 7.79
N TRP A 109 16.88 -1.16 8.72
CA TRP A 109 15.75 -2.00 9.12
C TRP A 109 14.53 -1.19 9.59
N ILE A 110 14.74 0.04 10.11
CA ILE A 110 13.66 0.92 10.55
C ILE A 110 12.71 1.28 9.40
N LEU A 111 13.19 1.24 8.16
CA LEU A 111 12.38 1.51 6.97
C LEU A 111 11.24 0.51 6.81
N TYR A 112 11.37 -0.73 7.32
CA TYR A 112 10.27 -1.70 7.30
C TYR A 112 9.03 -1.26 8.09
N LEU A 113 9.17 -0.29 9.00
CA LEU A 113 8.05 0.28 9.76
C LEU A 113 7.33 1.39 8.97
N VAL A 114 7.99 2.02 8.02
CA VAL A 114 7.45 3.19 7.30
C VAL A 114 6.17 2.86 6.52
N PRO A 115 6.13 1.83 5.65
CA PRO A 115 4.91 1.49 4.93
C PRO A 115 3.75 1.06 5.84
N PRO A 116 3.92 0.13 6.80
CA PRO A 116 2.85 -0.25 7.72
C PRO A 116 2.26 0.96 8.46
N VAL A 117 3.11 1.79 9.04
CA VAL A 117 2.66 2.94 9.85
C VAL A 117 1.89 3.95 9.00
N SER A 118 2.41 4.31 7.82
CA SER A 118 1.75 5.27 6.92
C SER A 118 0.37 4.76 6.45
N VAL A 119 0.26 3.47 6.13
CA VAL A 119 -0.99 2.85 5.67
C VAL A 119 -1.98 2.68 6.81
N ILE A 120 -1.54 2.27 8.02
CA ILE A 120 -2.38 2.18 9.22
C ILE A 120 -2.97 3.57 9.53
N ALA A 121 -2.14 4.60 9.53
CA ALA A 121 -2.59 5.97 9.79
C ALA A 121 -3.64 6.45 8.76
N ALA A 122 -3.42 6.15 7.47
CA ALA A 122 -4.36 6.50 6.41
C ALA A 122 -5.69 5.75 6.55
N GLY A 123 -5.66 4.43 6.78
CA GLY A 123 -6.86 3.61 7.00
C GLY A 123 -7.64 4.05 8.22
N ALA A 124 -6.93 4.35 9.31
CA ALA A 124 -7.54 4.88 10.53
C ALA A 124 -8.20 6.25 10.28
N LEU A 125 -7.53 7.16 9.58
CA LEU A 125 -8.07 8.48 9.28
C LEU A 125 -9.35 8.42 8.43
N VAL A 126 -9.36 7.59 7.39
CA VAL A 126 -10.55 7.41 6.51
C VAL A 126 -11.73 6.88 7.32
N THR A 127 -11.49 5.86 8.13
CA THR A 127 -12.53 5.22 8.96
C THR A 127 -13.02 6.15 10.07
N TRP A 128 -12.10 6.83 10.75
CA TRP A 128 -12.44 7.80 11.81
C TRP A 128 -13.34 8.91 11.31
N ARG A 129 -13.13 9.43 10.11
CA ARG A 129 -13.99 10.46 9.51
C ARG A 129 -15.40 9.97 9.22
N ARG A 130 -15.62 8.66 9.18
CA ARG A 130 -16.91 8.00 8.95
C ARG A 130 -17.43 7.26 10.18
N ARG A 131 -16.85 7.48 11.37
CA ARG A 131 -17.18 6.72 12.59
C ARG A 131 -18.67 6.69 12.92
N THR A 132 -19.39 7.77 12.65
CA THR A 132 -20.85 7.85 12.89
C THR A 132 -21.70 7.00 11.95
N ALA A 133 -21.13 6.55 10.83
CA ALA A 133 -21.79 5.68 9.85
C ALA A 133 -21.40 4.20 10.02
N LEU A 134 -20.43 3.88 10.88
CA LEU A 134 -19.99 2.51 11.14
C LEU A 134 -21.05 1.80 11.98
N ARG A 135 -21.36 0.57 11.61
CA ARG A 135 -22.32 -0.31 12.32
C ARG A 135 -21.65 -1.56 12.86
N SER A 136 -20.49 -1.90 12.31
CA SER A 136 -19.76 -3.12 12.65
C SER A 136 -18.25 -2.96 12.43
N ALA A 137 -17.46 -3.81 13.06
CA ALA A 137 -16.03 -3.94 12.78
C ALA A 137 -15.76 -4.27 11.29
N GLY A 138 -16.70 -4.97 10.63
CA GLY A 138 -16.63 -5.23 9.18
C GLY A 138 -16.66 -3.96 8.34
N ASP A 139 -17.50 -2.99 8.69
CA ASP A 139 -17.54 -1.67 8.02
C ASP A 139 -16.22 -0.93 8.20
N ALA A 140 -15.62 -1.04 9.37
CA ALA A 140 -14.33 -0.42 9.66
C ALA A 140 -13.19 -1.05 8.83
N VAL A 141 -13.17 -2.37 8.68
CA VAL A 141 -12.23 -3.08 7.80
C VAL A 141 -12.39 -2.62 6.37
N VAL A 142 -13.63 -2.60 5.86
CA VAL A 142 -13.92 -2.12 4.49
C VAL A 142 -13.53 -0.66 4.33
N GLY A 143 -13.85 0.20 5.29
CA GLY A 143 -13.47 1.62 5.27
C GLY A 143 -11.96 1.82 5.16
N GLY A 144 -11.19 1.15 6.03
CA GLY A 144 -9.75 1.23 6.06
C GLY A 144 -9.08 0.64 4.82
N SER A 145 -9.61 -0.47 4.27
CA SER A 145 -9.05 -1.11 3.08
C SER A 145 -9.19 -0.28 1.79
N THR A 146 -10.06 0.74 1.77
CA THR A 146 -10.23 1.61 0.59
C THR A 146 -8.96 2.39 0.19
N VAL A 147 -7.97 2.50 1.08
CA VAL A 147 -6.66 3.11 0.78
C VAL A 147 -5.90 2.33 -0.29
N LEU A 148 -6.23 1.05 -0.49
CA LEU A 148 -5.62 0.17 -1.49
C LEU A 148 -5.59 0.79 -2.87
N VAL A 149 -6.69 1.41 -3.32
CA VAL A 149 -6.81 1.89 -4.71
C VAL A 149 -5.74 2.94 -5.02
N GLY A 150 -5.61 3.96 -4.19
CA GLY A 150 -4.63 5.03 -4.38
C GLY A 150 -3.20 4.56 -4.21
N TYR A 151 -2.98 3.69 -3.22
CA TYR A 151 -1.66 3.13 -2.95
C TYR A 151 -1.17 2.23 -4.10
N LEU A 152 -2.05 1.37 -4.63
CA LEU A 152 -1.77 0.51 -5.79
C LEU A 152 -1.42 1.33 -7.03
N LEU A 153 -2.19 2.37 -7.33
CA LEU A 153 -1.92 3.23 -8.48
C LEU A 153 -0.51 3.81 -8.42
N LEU A 154 -0.10 4.38 -7.29
CA LEU A 154 1.25 4.92 -7.13
C LEU A 154 2.33 3.83 -7.07
N SER A 155 2.02 2.65 -6.54
CA SER A 155 2.95 1.52 -6.58
C SER A 155 3.22 1.05 -8.02
N ILE A 156 2.25 1.10 -8.92
CA ILE A 156 2.47 0.80 -10.35
C ILE A 156 3.30 1.91 -11.02
N VAL A 157 2.94 3.17 -10.79
CA VAL A 157 3.66 4.32 -11.35
C VAL A 157 5.11 4.35 -10.86
N GLY A 158 5.35 4.09 -9.60
CA GLY A 158 6.68 4.10 -8.98
C GLY A 158 7.65 3.08 -9.59
N VAL A 159 7.18 1.91 -10.04
CA VAL A 159 8.03 0.92 -10.74
C VAL A 159 8.69 1.53 -11.97
N THR A 160 7.95 2.33 -12.73
CA THR A 160 8.48 3.00 -13.93
C THR A 160 9.27 4.25 -13.59
N ALA A 161 8.80 5.04 -12.63
CA ALA A 161 9.44 6.28 -12.20
C ALA A 161 10.86 6.02 -11.64
N PHE A 162 11.04 4.94 -10.86
CA PHE A 162 12.33 4.58 -10.26
C PHE A 162 13.16 3.63 -11.14
N SER A 163 12.86 3.53 -12.42
CA SER A 163 13.68 2.77 -13.37
C SER A 163 14.96 3.54 -13.73
N VAL A 164 16.08 2.83 -13.81
CA VAL A 164 17.39 3.35 -14.21
C VAL A 164 17.94 2.49 -15.34
N GLY A 165 18.34 3.13 -16.44
CA GLY A 165 19.02 2.47 -17.56
C GLY A 165 20.51 2.34 -17.27
N LEU A 166 21.11 1.18 -17.54
CA LEU A 166 22.52 0.92 -17.36
C LEU A 166 23.04 -0.04 -18.45
N GLY A 167 23.87 0.45 -19.36
CA GLY A 167 24.56 -0.39 -20.36
C GLY A 167 23.61 -1.23 -21.25
N GLY A 168 22.44 -0.71 -21.59
CA GLY A 168 21.43 -1.43 -22.39
C GLY A 168 20.45 -2.26 -21.55
N GLU A 169 20.59 -2.25 -20.23
CA GLU A 169 19.74 -2.94 -19.27
C GLU A 169 18.93 -1.94 -18.44
N THR A 170 17.90 -2.42 -17.75
CA THR A 170 17.10 -1.57 -16.87
C THR A 170 17.06 -2.17 -15.46
N LEU A 171 17.45 -1.38 -14.47
CA LEU A 171 17.26 -1.67 -13.06
C LEU A 171 15.97 -1.01 -12.58
N ARG A 172 15.11 -1.78 -11.90
CA ARG A 172 13.84 -1.28 -11.36
C ARG A 172 13.32 -2.19 -10.25
N PRO A 173 12.41 -1.71 -9.39
CA PRO A 173 11.66 -2.59 -8.50
C PRO A 173 10.96 -3.69 -9.30
N ASP A 174 10.95 -4.91 -8.78
CA ASP A 174 10.28 -6.04 -9.45
C ASP A 174 8.79 -5.75 -9.63
N PRO A 175 8.29 -5.67 -10.88
CA PRO A 175 6.92 -5.21 -11.13
C PRO A 175 5.85 -6.10 -10.50
N ILE A 176 6.08 -7.42 -10.48
CA ILE A 176 5.10 -8.39 -9.98
C ILE A 176 4.99 -8.26 -8.47
N THR A 177 6.11 -8.31 -7.76
CA THR A 177 6.12 -8.18 -6.31
C THR A 177 5.74 -6.77 -5.87
N ALA A 178 6.08 -5.73 -6.63
CA ALA A 178 5.65 -4.35 -6.37
C ALA A 178 4.13 -4.22 -6.39
N VAL A 179 3.46 -4.76 -7.41
CA VAL A 179 1.99 -4.74 -7.49
C VAL A 179 1.37 -5.59 -6.37
N LEU A 180 1.87 -6.81 -6.16
CA LEU A 180 1.29 -7.75 -5.19
C LEU A 180 1.57 -7.33 -3.75
N LEU A 181 2.82 -7.09 -3.37
CA LEU A 181 3.17 -6.76 -2.00
C LEU A 181 2.88 -5.29 -1.70
N ALA A 182 3.56 -4.36 -2.37
CA ALA A 182 3.41 -2.94 -2.05
C ALA A 182 2.03 -2.42 -2.45
N GLY A 183 1.50 -2.82 -3.61
CA GLY A 183 0.25 -2.30 -4.14
C GLY A 183 -1.01 -2.93 -3.55
N VAL A 184 -0.98 -4.20 -3.15
CA VAL A 184 -2.19 -4.92 -2.70
C VAL A 184 -2.07 -5.38 -1.25
N VAL A 185 -1.07 -6.22 -0.92
CA VAL A 185 -1.00 -6.86 0.40
C VAL A 185 -0.83 -5.83 1.53
N TYR A 186 0.12 -4.92 1.39
CA TYR A 186 0.36 -3.91 2.42
C TYR A 186 -0.86 -3.00 2.66
N PRO A 187 -1.44 -2.35 1.64
CA PRO A 187 -2.57 -1.45 1.89
C PRO A 187 -3.84 -2.20 2.31
N LEU A 188 -4.08 -3.42 1.82
CA LEU A 188 -5.21 -4.21 2.25
C LEU A 188 -5.09 -4.61 3.73
N LEU A 189 -3.94 -5.17 4.13
CA LEU A 189 -3.70 -5.64 5.48
C LEU A 189 -3.63 -4.47 6.48
N PHE A 190 -2.72 -3.55 6.27
CA PHE A 190 -2.46 -2.46 7.20
C PHE A 190 -3.54 -1.37 7.19
N GLY A 191 -4.19 -1.14 6.04
CA GLY A 191 -5.36 -0.26 5.95
C GLY A 191 -6.53 -0.81 6.74
N SER A 192 -6.79 -2.12 6.65
CA SER A 192 -7.82 -2.80 7.46
C SER A 192 -7.52 -2.73 8.95
N ILE A 193 -6.25 -2.94 9.35
CA ILE A 193 -5.82 -2.77 10.74
C ILE A 193 -6.07 -1.33 11.20
N GLY A 194 -5.72 -0.33 10.41
CA GLY A 194 -6.00 1.07 10.69
C GLY A 194 -7.49 1.35 10.89
N GLY A 195 -8.33 0.77 10.01
CA GLY A 195 -9.78 0.85 10.14
C GLY A 195 -10.30 0.27 11.47
N LEU A 196 -9.82 -0.92 11.84
CA LEU A 196 -10.16 -1.57 13.11
C LEU A 196 -9.71 -0.74 14.33
N LEU A 197 -8.50 -0.18 14.30
CA LEU A 197 -8.02 0.68 15.38
C LEU A 197 -8.93 1.90 15.57
N ALA A 198 -9.36 2.52 14.46
CA ALA A 198 -10.32 3.64 14.53
C ALA A 198 -11.68 3.22 15.11
N TRP A 199 -12.14 1.99 14.84
CA TRP A 199 -13.35 1.44 15.42
C TRP A 199 -13.24 1.32 16.94
N PHE A 200 -12.20 0.67 17.44
CA PHE A 200 -12.00 0.45 18.88
C PHE A 200 -11.77 1.74 19.70
N VAL A 201 -11.26 2.79 19.07
CA VAL A 201 -11.06 4.08 19.76
C VAL A 201 -12.33 4.93 19.71
N ALA A 202 -13.27 4.64 18.80
CA ALA A 202 -14.52 5.39 18.65
C ALA A 202 -15.64 4.94 19.59
N ASP A 203 -15.54 3.72 20.16
CA ASP A 203 -16.42 3.19 21.23
C ASP A 203 -16.02 3.78 22.59
#